data_61dc1d58669d31633121bbdf60f51d74
#
_entry.id   61dc1d58669d31633121bbdf60f51d74
#
_cell.length_a   1.000
_cell.length_b   1.000
_cell.length_c   1.000
_cell.angle_alpha   90.00
_cell.angle_beta   90.00
_cell.angle_gamma   90.00
#
_symmetry.space_group_name_H-M   'P 1'
#
loop_
_entity.id
_entity.type
_entity.pdbx_description
1 polymer ?
#
loop_
_entity_poly.entity_id
_entity_poly.type
_entity_poly.pdbx_seq_one_letter_code
_entity_poly.pdbx_strand_id
1 'polypeptide(L)'
;EVDLFLPQPDGADNLYATLCELKKAGKIKHFGIVTTNYDTAKKAVESDLYETLQFPFSMVASDESVELVKLCEEHDIGFIAMQPLGGGLVENIPLAFGFLLQYENVIPIWGVQNQQEMDQILYFNEHPPVVDEQFHKDVEKIRMFFN
;
A
#
# COMPACT_ATOMS: atom_id res chain seq x y z
N GLU A 1 -8.68 5.45 -11.92
CA GLU A 1 -7.33 5.54 -11.33
C GLU A 1 -6.57 6.64 -12.05
N VAL A 2 -6.06 7.62 -11.35
CA VAL A 2 -5.33 8.73 -11.94
C VAL A 2 -3.92 8.69 -11.36
N ASP A 3 -2.92 8.44 -12.21
CA ASP A 3 -1.53 8.59 -11.83
C ASP A 3 -1.23 10.08 -11.63
N LEU A 4 -0.94 10.45 -10.39
CA LEU A 4 -0.68 11.83 -10.04
C LEU A 4 0.80 12.05 -9.84
N PHE A 5 1.34 12.98 -10.60
CA PHE A 5 2.67 13.51 -10.35
C PHE A 5 2.60 14.59 -9.25
N LEU A 6 3.66 14.68 -8.45
CA LEU A 6 3.78 15.80 -7.52
C LEU A 6 3.76 17.12 -8.30
N PRO A 7 3.08 18.16 -7.81
CA PRO A 7 3.11 19.47 -8.45
C PRO A 7 4.55 19.93 -8.63
N GLN A 8 4.92 20.29 -9.86
CA GLN A 8 6.24 20.84 -10.11
C GLN A 8 6.27 22.31 -9.66
N PRO A 9 7.40 22.79 -9.11
CA PRO A 9 7.52 24.16 -8.62
C PRO A 9 7.33 25.24 -9.69
N ASP A 10 7.48 24.88 -10.95
CA ASP A 10 7.38 25.78 -12.11
C ASP A 10 5.96 25.94 -12.67
N GLY A 11 4.97 25.36 -12.02
CA GLY A 11 3.55 25.54 -12.37
C GLY A 11 3.10 24.89 -13.67
N ALA A 12 3.89 23.99 -14.25
CA ALA A 12 3.54 23.28 -15.48
C ALA A 12 2.43 22.22 -15.30
N ASP A 13 2.15 21.79 -14.07
CA ASP A 13 1.15 20.78 -13.77
C ASP A 13 -0.10 21.37 -13.11
N ASN A 14 -1.08 21.69 -13.95
CA ASN A 14 -2.42 22.04 -13.49
C ASN A 14 -3.25 20.84 -13.02
N LEU A 15 -2.69 19.61 -13.04
CA LEU A 15 -3.46 18.40 -12.72
C LEU A 15 -3.93 18.39 -11.27
N TYR A 16 -3.05 18.70 -10.32
CA TYR A 16 -3.42 18.80 -8.90
C TYR A 16 -4.49 19.86 -8.67
N ALA A 17 -4.33 21.05 -9.26
CA ALA A 17 -5.32 22.12 -9.17
C ALA A 17 -6.68 21.70 -9.74
N THR A 18 -6.68 21.03 -10.91
CA THR A 18 -7.89 20.49 -11.55
C THR A 18 -8.59 19.48 -10.65
N LEU A 19 -7.84 18.59 -10.00
CA LEU A 19 -8.42 17.61 -9.07
C LEU A 19 -9.03 18.26 -7.84
N CYS A 20 -8.39 19.30 -7.30
CA CYS A 20 -8.95 20.11 -6.22
C CYS A 20 -10.28 20.77 -6.64
N GLU A 21 -10.36 21.31 -7.86
CA GLU A 21 -11.60 21.88 -8.41
C GLU A 21 -12.71 20.83 -8.58
N LEU A 22 -12.36 19.65 -9.09
CA LEU A 22 -13.30 18.53 -9.22
C LEU A 22 -13.81 18.05 -7.86
N LYS A 23 -12.95 18.02 -6.84
CA LYS A 23 -13.32 17.69 -5.46
C LYS A 23 -14.27 18.77 -4.89
N LYS A 24 -13.96 20.05 -5.05
CA LYS A 24 -14.86 21.16 -4.64
C LYS A 24 -16.20 21.12 -5.34
N ALA A 25 -16.23 20.71 -6.61
CA ALA A 25 -17.46 20.55 -7.39
C ALA A 25 -18.25 19.28 -7.05
N GLY A 26 -17.77 18.45 -6.12
CA GLY A 26 -18.39 17.18 -5.72
C GLY A 26 -18.33 16.08 -6.80
N LYS A 27 -17.52 16.26 -7.83
CA LYS A 27 -17.33 15.28 -8.92
C LYS A 27 -16.47 14.09 -8.50
N ILE A 28 -15.50 14.31 -7.63
CA ILE A 28 -14.69 13.30 -6.95
C ILE A 28 -14.72 13.58 -5.45
N LYS A 29 -14.62 12.54 -4.65
CA LYS A 29 -14.64 12.65 -3.18
C LYS A 29 -13.24 12.71 -2.62
N HIS A 30 -12.37 11.83 -3.10
CA HIS A 30 -11.00 11.63 -2.63
C HIS A 30 -10.07 11.41 -3.81
N PHE A 31 -8.80 11.73 -3.64
CA PHE A 31 -7.75 11.38 -4.58
C PHE A 31 -6.42 11.15 -3.87
N GLY A 32 -5.55 10.38 -4.48
CA GLY A 32 -4.26 10.03 -3.95
C GLY A 32 -3.19 9.90 -5.04
N ILE A 33 -2.04 9.38 -4.68
CA ILE A 33 -0.91 9.18 -5.58
C ILE A 33 -0.55 7.71 -5.68
N VAL A 34 -0.13 7.27 -6.87
CA VAL A 34 0.41 5.94 -7.15
C VAL A 34 1.85 6.11 -7.61
N THR A 35 2.78 5.43 -6.98
CA THR A 35 4.19 5.44 -7.38
C THR A 35 4.90 4.18 -6.90
N THR A 36 6.00 3.83 -7.57
CA THR A 36 6.94 2.79 -7.14
C THR A 36 8.28 3.37 -6.71
N ASN A 37 8.43 4.70 -6.78
CA ASN A 37 9.64 5.40 -6.37
C ASN A 37 9.51 5.88 -4.93
N TYR A 38 10.41 5.42 -4.06
CA TYR A 38 10.41 5.75 -2.63
C TYR A 38 10.51 7.25 -2.35
N ASP A 39 11.44 7.95 -3.00
CA ASP A 39 11.64 9.39 -2.76
C ASP A 39 10.41 10.19 -3.17
N THR A 40 9.76 9.81 -4.27
CA THR A 40 8.51 10.43 -4.71
C THR A 40 7.38 10.16 -3.72
N ALA A 41 7.25 8.92 -3.25
CA ALA A 41 6.26 8.55 -2.25
C ALA A 41 6.45 9.33 -0.94
N LYS A 42 7.67 9.40 -0.43
CA LYS A 42 8.01 10.13 0.79
C LYS A 42 7.66 11.62 0.67
N LYS A 43 8.08 12.27 -0.42
CA LYS A 43 7.74 13.68 -0.68
C LYS A 43 6.24 13.90 -0.79
N ALA A 44 5.51 12.97 -1.39
CA ALA A 44 4.06 13.05 -1.52
C ALA A 44 3.39 13.00 -0.14
N VAL A 45 3.81 12.10 0.74
CA VAL A 45 3.30 11.99 2.12
C VAL A 45 3.62 13.26 2.90
N GLU A 46 4.87 13.72 2.89
CA GLU A 46 5.32 14.91 3.60
C GLU A 46 4.66 16.22 3.09
N SER A 47 4.11 16.21 1.87
CA SER A 47 3.41 17.36 1.30
C SER A 47 2.00 17.58 1.87
N ASP A 48 1.39 16.59 2.49
CA ASP A 48 -0.02 16.57 2.94
C ASP A 48 -1.04 16.94 1.83
N LEU A 49 -0.66 16.73 0.55
CA LEU A 49 -1.52 17.06 -0.59
C LEU A 49 -2.47 15.92 -1.01
N TYR A 50 -2.18 14.69 -0.58
CA TYR A 50 -2.87 13.48 -0.98
C TYR A 50 -3.49 12.76 0.22
N GLU A 51 -4.62 12.11 0.00
CA GLU A 51 -5.34 11.37 1.05
C GLU A 51 -4.94 9.90 1.10
N THR A 52 -4.39 9.39 -0.02
CA THR A 52 -3.91 8.02 -0.11
C THR A 52 -2.60 7.94 -0.87
N LEU A 53 -1.76 6.98 -0.48
CA LEU A 53 -0.58 6.56 -1.22
C LEU A 53 -0.76 5.10 -1.64
N GLN A 54 -0.63 4.82 -2.93
CA GLN A 54 -0.55 3.45 -3.45
C GLN A 54 0.89 3.13 -3.81
N PHE A 55 1.46 2.12 -3.13
CA PHE A 55 2.88 1.76 -3.22
C PHE A 55 3.07 0.24 -3.04
N PRO A 56 4.11 -0.39 -3.63
CA PRO A 56 4.41 -1.80 -3.41
C PRO A 56 4.72 -2.08 -1.93
N PHE A 57 3.98 -3.02 -1.33
CA PHE A 57 4.21 -3.43 0.05
C PHE A 57 3.78 -4.86 0.30
N SER A 58 4.67 -5.65 0.85
CA SER A 58 4.45 -7.06 1.19
C SER A 58 5.34 -7.48 2.35
N MET A 59 5.22 -8.71 2.82
CA MET A 59 6.06 -9.25 3.90
C MET A 59 7.56 -9.31 3.55
N VAL A 60 7.93 -9.24 2.26
CA VAL A 60 9.33 -9.18 1.80
C VAL A 60 9.78 -7.77 1.41
N ALA A 61 9.00 -6.75 1.75
CA ALA A 61 9.33 -5.37 1.51
C ALA A 61 10.53 -4.90 2.35
N SER A 62 11.27 -3.92 1.83
CA SER A 62 12.39 -3.30 2.53
C SER A 62 11.95 -2.57 3.81
N ASP A 63 12.90 -2.33 4.70
CA ASP A 63 12.64 -1.54 5.91
C ASP A 63 12.21 -0.10 5.58
N GLU A 64 12.71 0.48 4.50
CA GLU A 64 12.27 1.80 3.98
C GLU A 64 10.76 1.80 3.65
N SER A 65 10.25 0.70 3.08
CA SER A 65 8.81 0.57 2.80
C SER A 65 7.98 0.49 4.09
N VAL A 66 8.51 -0.15 5.12
CA VAL A 66 7.87 -0.19 6.45
C VAL A 66 7.86 1.20 7.08
N GLU A 67 8.96 1.95 6.96
CA GLU A 67 9.01 3.35 7.43
C GLU A 67 8.00 4.23 6.69
N LEU A 68 7.82 4.02 5.39
CA LEU A 68 6.85 4.76 4.59
C LEU A 68 5.41 4.49 5.04
N VAL A 69 5.06 3.26 5.40
CA VAL A 69 3.75 2.92 5.99
C VAL A 69 3.50 3.68 7.29
N LYS A 70 4.51 3.72 8.18
CA LYS A 70 4.43 4.46 9.45
C LYS A 70 4.30 5.97 9.21
N LEU A 71 5.05 6.51 8.25
CA LEU A 71 4.97 7.93 7.88
C LEU A 71 3.56 8.27 7.36
N CYS A 72 2.94 7.41 6.57
CA CYS A 72 1.55 7.57 6.14
C CYS A 72 0.58 7.60 7.32
N GLU A 73 0.78 6.73 8.32
CA GLU A 73 -0.03 6.71 9.54
C GLU A 73 0.10 8.02 10.33
N GLU A 74 1.32 8.54 10.49
CA GLU A 74 1.59 9.81 11.17
C GLU A 74 0.92 11.01 10.48
N HIS A 75 0.79 10.97 9.15
CA HIS A 75 0.15 12.01 8.34
C HIS A 75 -1.34 11.76 8.05
N ASP A 76 -1.96 10.75 8.66
CA ASP A 76 -3.37 10.35 8.42
C ASP A 76 -3.65 10.03 6.94
N ILE A 77 -2.69 9.39 6.27
CA ILE A 77 -2.77 8.98 4.86
C ILE A 77 -3.02 7.48 4.77
N GLY A 78 -4.06 7.09 4.05
CA GLY A 78 -4.36 5.68 3.77
C GLY A 78 -3.30 5.07 2.84
N PHE A 79 -2.75 3.91 3.22
CA PHE A 79 -1.76 3.19 2.41
C PHE A 79 -2.43 2.05 1.64
N ILE A 80 -2.34 2.08 0.31
CA ILE A 80 -2.85 1.03 -0.57
C ILE A 80 -1.68 0.17 -1.02
N ALA A 81 -1.60 -1.06 -0.49
CA ALA A 81 -0.49 -1.97 -0.75
C ALA A 81 -0.66 -2.67 -2.11
N MET A 82 0.18 -2.32 -3.06
CA MET A 82 0.33 -3.06 -4.32
C MET A 82 1.22 -4.28 -4.12
N GLN A 83 1.04 -5.30 -4.96
CA GLN A 83 1.87 -6.50 -4.96
C GLN A 83 2.01 -7.15 -3.56
N PRO A 84 0.90 -7.42 -2.86
CA PRO A 84 0.93 -7.93 -1.48
C PRO A 84 1.58 -9.31 -1.37
N LEU A 85 1.74 -10.05 -2.48
CA LEU A 85 2.52 -11.28 -2.60
C LEU A 85 3.93 -11.06 -3.17
N GLY A 86 4.46 -9.82 -3.09
CA GLY A 86 5.81 -9.50 -3.56
C GLY A 86 6.02 -9.77 -5.06
N GLY A 87 5.01 -9.55 -5.90
CA GLY A 87 5.08 -9.87 -7.33
C GLY A 87 5.12 -11.37 -7.63
N GLY A 88 4.63 -12.22 -6.74
CA GLY A 88 4.62 -13.68 -6.87
C GLY A 88 5.78 -14.39 -6.16
N LEU A 89 6.63 -13.64 -5.45
CA LEU A 89 7.73 -14.22 -4.65
C LEU A 89 7.23 -14.90 -3.37
N VAL A 90 6.08 -14.47 -2.85
CA VAL A 90 5.47 -15.00 -1.63
C VAL A 90 4.34 -15.95 -1.99
N GLU A 91 4.59 -17.24 -1.81
CA GLU A 91 3.59 -18.30 -2.05
C GLU A 91 2.69 -18.57 -0.83
N ASN A 92 3.14 -18.16 0.36
CA ASN A 92 2.41 -18.37 1.61
C ASN A 92 1.38 -17.26 1.85
N ILE A 93 0.17 -17.45 1.32
CA ILE A 93 -0.94 -16.48 1.42
C ILE A 93 -1.31 -16.18 2.89
N PRO A 94 -1.46 -17.16 3.80
CA PRO A 94 -1.73 -16.86 5.21
C PRO A 94 -0.71 -15.93 5.86
N LEU A 95 0.60 -16.15 5.61
CA LEU A 95 1.64 -15.28 6.16
C LEU A 95 1.60 -13.88 5.54
N ALA A 96 1.42 -13.77 4.21
CA ALA A 96 1.29 -12.48 3.54
C ALA A 96 0.07 -11.70 4.06
N PHE A 97 -1.06 -12.38 4.23
CA PHE A 97 -2.29 -11.79 4.73
C PHE A 97 -2.13 -11.30 6.18
N GLY A 98 -1.65 -12.15 7.07
CA GLY A 98 -1.42 -11.81 8.48
C GLY A 98 -0.38 -10.70 8.66
N PHE A 99 0.66 -10.64 7.81
CA PHE A 99 1.64 -9.56 7.83
C PHE A 99 0.99 -8.20 7.57
N LEU A 100 0.15 -8.09 6.54
CA LEU A 100 -0.50 -6.84 6.17
C LEU A 100 -1.57 -6.40 7.18
N LEU A 101 -2.26 -7.35 7.83
CA LEU A 101 -3.26 -7.06 8.87
C LEU A 101 -2.70 -6.38 10.12
N GLN A 102 -1.38 -6.39 10.32
CA GLN A 102 -0.76 -5.71 11.47
C GLN A 102 -0.75 -4.19 11.33
N TYR A 103 -1.05 -3.66 10.15
CA TYR A 103 -1.03 -2.24 9.84
C TYR A 103 -2.46 -1.73 9.60
N GLU A 104 -2.99 -0.94 10.52
CA GLU A 104 -4.39 -0.47 10.48
C GLU A 104 -4.66 0.47 9.30
N ASN A 105 -3.65 1.22 8.86
CA ASN A 105 -3.74 2.15 7.73
C ASN A 105 -3.47 1.52 6.36
N VAL A 106 -3.24 0.19 6.28
CA VAL A 106 -2.90 -0.53 5.05
C VAL A 106 -4.09 -1.31 4.50
N ILE A 107 -4.41 -1.08 3.23
CA ILE A 107 -5.40 -1.85 2.48
C ILE A 107 -4.69 -2.56 1.32
N PRO A 108 -4.61 -3.90 1.31
CA PRO A 108 -3.99 -4.63 0.21
C PRO A 108 -4.90 -4.72 -1.02
N ILE A 109 -4.30 -4.61 -2.21
CA ILE A 109 -4.95 -4.91 -3.49
C ILE A 109 -4.46 -6.28 -3.95
N TRP A 110 -5.30 -7.30 -3.79
CA TRP A 110 -4.99 -8.66 -4.19
C TRP A 110 -5.21 -8.86 -5.69
N GLY A 111 -4.14 -9.21 -6.41
CA GLY A 111 -4.25 -9.69 -7.79
C GLY A 111 -4.65 -11.16 -7.78
N VAL A 112 -5.83 -11.49 -8.29
CA VAL A 112 -6.35 -12.86 -8.38
C VAL A 112 -6.53 -13.24 -9.85
N GLN A 113 -6.13 -14.48 -10.20
CA GLN A 113 -6.17 -14.99 -11.56
C GLN A 113 -7.20 -16.10 -11.75
N ASN A 114 -7.66 -16.71 -10.67
CA ASN A 114 -8.59 -17.83 -10.70
C ASN A 114 -9.48 -17.86 -9.45
N GLN A 115 -10.52 -18.70 -9.50
CA GLN A 115 -11.50 -18.82 -8.42
C GLN A 115 -10.87 -19.33 -7.12
N GLN A 116 -9.89 -20.22 -7.18
CA GLN A 116 -9.25 -20.78 -6.00
C GLN A 116 -8.49 -19.72 -5.20
N GLU A 117 -7.78 -18.84 -5.88
CA GLU A 117 -7.10 -17.70 -5.24
C GLU A 117 -8.10 -16.73 -4.59
N MET A 118 -9.19 -16.44 -5.29
CA MET A 118 -10.26 -15.62 -4.75
C MET A 118 -10.84 -16.22 -3.47
N ASP A 119 -11.16 -17.51 -3.50
CA ASP A 119 -11.74 -18.22 -2.36
C ASP A 119 -10.79 -18.22 -1.15
N GLN A 120 -9.48 -18.34 -1.37
CA GLN A 120 -8.48 -18.24 -0.31
C GLN A 120 -8.44 -16.84 0.31
N ILE A 121 -8.43 -15.78 -0.49
CA ILE A 121 -8.42 -14.40 0.01
C ILE A 121 -9.70 -14.12 0.82
N LEU A 122 -10.85 -14.51 0.31
CA LEU A 122 -12.12 -14.35 1.02
C LEU A 122 -12.15 -15.15 2.33
N TYR A 123 -11.62 -16.37 2.32
CA TYR A 123 -11.53 -17.19 3.52
C TYR A 123 -10.70 -16.51 4.61
N PHE A 124 -9.50 -15.98 4.29
CA PHE A 124 -8.65 -15.31 5.28
C PHE A 124 -9.16 -13.93 5.68
N ASN A 125 -10.00 -13.30 4.87
CA ASN A 125 -10.70 -12.08 5.28
C ASN A 125 -11.74 -12.36 6.37
N GLU A 126 -12.43 -13.51 6.29
CA GLU A 126 -13.41 -13.95 7.30
C GLU A 126 -12.75 -14.66 8.50
N HIS A 127 -11.60 -15.34 8.27
CA HIS A 127 -10.86 -16.12 9.25
C HIS A 127 -9.39 -15.65 9.27
N PRO A 128 -9.11 -14.47 9.86
CA PRO A 128 -7.76 -13.90 9.86
C PRO A 128 -6.74 -14.86 10.48
N PRO A 129 -5.53 -14.99 9.91
CA PRO A 129 -4.46 -15.76 10.51
C PRO A 129 -4.10 -15.25 11.90
N VAL A 130 -3.74 -16.16 12.79
CA VAL A 130 -3.26 -15.81 14.13
C VAL A 130 -1.84 -15.25 14.02
N VAL A 131 -1.64 -14.03 14.51
CA VAL A 131 -0.33 -13.36 14.55
C VAL A 131 0.27 -13.60 15.94
N ASP A 132 0.99 -14.69 16.08
CA ASP A 132 1.68 -15.10 17.31
C ASP A 132 3.20 -15.08 17.14
N GLU A 133 3.93 -15.55 18.16
CA GLU A 133 5.40 -15.60 18.13
C GLU A 133 5.92 -16.53 17.00
N GLN A 134 5.22 -17.61 16.72
CA GLN A 134 5.59 -18.52 15.63
C GLN A 134 5.41 -17.85 14.26
N PHE A 135 4.30 -17.11 14.11
CA PHE A 135 4.04 -16.31 12.92
C PHE A 135 5.20 -15.34 12.64
N HIS A 136 5.63 -14.59 13.65
CA HIS A 136 6.75 -13.65 13.50
C HIS A 136 8.06 -14.35 13.11
N LYS A 137 8.35 -15.52 13.71
CA LYS A 137 9.53 -16.31 13.34
C LYS A 137 9.48 -16.80 11.88
N ASP A 138 8.31 -17.19 11.41
CA ASP A 138 8.14 -17.65 10.03
C ASP A 138 8.23 -16.50 9.02
N VAL A 139 7.70 -15.33 9.34
CA VAL A 139 7.88 -14.11 8.55
C VAL A 139 9.37 -13.74 8.48
N GLU A 140 10.07 -13.70 9.61
CA GLU A 140 11.50 -13.37 9.66
C GLU A 140 12.36 -14.34 8.83
N LYS A 141 12.10 -15.64 8.89
CA LYS A 141 12.82 -16.62 8.06
C LYS A 141 12.68 -16.32 6.56
N ILE A 142 11.47 -15.94 6.12
CA ILE A 142 11.23 -15.60 4.72
C ILE A 142 11.93 -14.28 4.38
N ARG A 143 11.83 -13.26 5.21
CA ARG A 143 12.53 -11.99 5.01
C ARG A 143 14.03 -12.15 4.89
N MET A 144 14.65 -12.98 5.75
CA MET A 144 16.08 -13.28 5.69
C MET A 144 16.52 -13.98 4.41
N PHE A 145 15.62 -14.66 3.71
CA PHE A 145 15.93 -15.31 2.44
C PHE A 145 15.93 -14.33 1.27
N PHE A 146 15.16 -13.23 1.35
CA PHE A 146 15.02 -12.23 0.29
C PHE A 146 15.86 -10.95 0.51
N ASN A 147 16.43 -10.74 1.69
CA ASN A 147 17.35 -9.66 2.04
C ASN A 147 18.77 -10.21 2.16
#